data_03e68c1e968413ef9df0053e6536408a
#
_entry.id   03e68c1e968413ef9df0053e6536408a
#
_cell.length_a   1.000
_cell.length_b   1.000
_cell.length_c   1.000
_cell.angle_alpha   90.00
_cell.angle_beta   90.00
_cell.angle_gamma   90.00
#
_symmetry.space_group_name_H-M   'P 1'
#
loop_
_entity.id
_entity.type
_entity.pdbx_description
1 polymer ?
#
loop_
_entity_poly.entity_id
_entity_poly.type
_entity_poly.pdbx_seq_one_letter_code
_entity_poly.pdbx_strand_id
1 'polypeptide(L)'
;MPSSTRLIGSTRLAAALAVILSTALTVACNIPVFRYALERWTPDSSEIILFTDGPPDGAAAAFLNNLQKLSVTQQGLANTTVIPADIRQLTDPNLQGLWQQLHSGAQAQTPWVVVRSRHGRGKIVNHWSSSLQDATKTSLADSPLRQELAKRLQHGDAVVWLVLTPPKQTTADNPALTSCLQLLKTQCQQLPTQLELPDGVGLPGSELYSEVPLLLQFSVLQLAAENPAEQYLVRQLAGFQQQAFDSGEPLVIPVFGRGRALEVIPASKLSAELVHDLTQFLCGACSCQVKEQNPGFDLLISADWNTALFGADGELPPP
;
A
#
# COMPACT_ATOMS: atom_id res chain seq x y z
N MET A 1 7.90 80.04 -4.43
CA MET A 1 7.84 78.82 -3.58
C MET A 1 6.52 78.07 -3.90
N PRO A 2 6.56 76.95 -4.58
CA PRO A 2 5.41 76.06 -4.68
C PRO A 2 5.58 74.85 -3.80
N SER A 3 4.57 74.54 -3.08
CA SER A 3 4.41 73.44 -2.11
C SER A 3 4.35 72.09 -2.77
N SER A 4 5.23 71.21 -2.38
CA SER A 4 5.22 69.78 -2.67
C SER A 4 4.21 69.04 -1.76
N THR A 5 3.01 68.71 -2.27
CA THR A 5 2.03 67.93 -1.55
C THR A 5 1.93 66.49 -2.08
N ARG A 6 2.50 65.55 -1.29
CA ARG A 6 2.03 64.23 -0.99
C ARG A 6 1.47 63.31 -2.08
N LEU A 7 2.33 62.44 -2.57
CA LEU A 7 1.99 61.21 -3.31
C LEU A 7 2.37 59.94 -2.52
N ILE A 8 2.25 59.95 -1.19
CA ILE A 8 2.67 58.82 -0.32
C ILE A 8 1.48 57.90 0.09
N GLY A 9 0.24 58.34 -0.16
CA GLY A 9 -0.94 57.62 0.28
C GLY A 9 -1.39 56.42 -0.62
N SER A 10 -1.15 56.53 -1.93
CA SER A 10 -1.69 55.56 -2.90
C SER A 10 -0.87 54.28 -3.03
N THR A 11 0.43 54.33 -2.81
CA THR A 11 1.31 53.17 -2.89
C THR A 11 1.14 52.19 -1.70
N ARG A 12 0.81 52.71 -0.51
CA ARG A 12 0.56 51.88 0.67
C ARG A 12 -0.79 51.15 0.61
N LEU A 13 -1.80 51.78 0.02
CA LEU A 13 -3.12 51.13 -0.17
C LEU A 13 -3.06 50.03 -1.23
N ALA A 14 -2.32 50.24 -2.33
CA ALA A 14 -2.09 49.25 -3.37
C ALA A 14 -1.28 48.04 -2.88
N ALA A 15 -0.28 48.25 -2.02
CA ALA A 15 0.52 47.20 -1.42
C ALA A 15 -0.32 46.37 -0.41
N ALA A 16 -1.20 47.01 0.37
CA ALA A 16 -2.09 46.30 1.31
C ALA A 16 -3.13 45.49 0.56
N LEU A 17 -3.69 46.01 -0.56
CA LEU A 17 -4.62 45.27 -1.41
C LEU A 17 -3.96 44.07 -2.11
N ALA A 18 -2.71 44.19 -2.56
CA ALA A 18 -1.94 43.11 -3.18
C ALA A 18 -1.61 41.99 -2.17
N VAL A 19 -1.38 42.31 -0.90
CA VAL A 19 -1.16 41.31 0.16
C VAL A 19 -2.45 40.59 0.53
N ILE A 20 -3.60 41.25 0.46
CA ILE A 20 -4.91 40.64 0.73
C ILE A 20 -5.36 39.76 -0.46
N LEU A 21 -5.03 40.11 -1.70
CA LEU A 21 -5.31 39.26 -2.86
C LEU A 21 -4.35 38.08 -3.02
N SER A 22 -3.20 38.08 -2.36
CA SER A 22 -2.24 36.98 -2.38
C SER A 22 -2.46 35.93 -1.28
N THR A 23 -3.48 36.05 -0.45
CA THR A 23 -4.10 34.88 0.21
C THR A 23 -4.85 34.10 -0.87
N ALA A 24 -4.12 33.58 -1.85
CA ALA A 24 -4.62 32.52 -2.71
C ALA A 24 -5.23 31.50 -1.76
N LEU A 25 -6.51 31.30 -1.91
CA LEU A 25 -7.24 30.17 -1.33
C LEU A 25 -6.41 28.92 -1.68
N THR A 26 -5.56 28.48 -0.75
CA THR A 26 -5.12 27.12 -0.74
C THR A 26 -6.37 26.34 -0.52
N VAL A 27 -7.01 25.92 -1.60
CA VAL A 27 -8.11 24.97 -1.55
C VAL A 27 -7.49 23.72 -0.95
N ALA A 28 -7.63 23.58 0.38
CA ALA A 28 -7.24 22.38 1.05
C ALA A 28 -8.09 21.26 0.41
N CYS A 29 -7.43 20.24 -0.12
CA CYS A 29 -8.13 19.07 -0.63
C CYS A 29 -8.85 18.40 0.55
N ASN A 30 -10.18 18.43 0.55
CA ASN A 30 -10.99 17.87 1.64
C ASN A 30 -11.35 16.39 1.41
N ILE A 31 -10.74 15.75 0.39
CA ILE A 31 -10.97 14.33 0.14
C ILE A 31 -10.28 13.53 1.25
N PRO A 32 -10.96 12.55 1.88
CA PRO A 32 -10.35 11.67 2.86
C PRO A 32 -9.12 10.94 2.31
N VAL A 33 -8.12 10.71 3.17
CA VAL A 33 -6.85 10.05 2.75
C VAL A 33 -7.12 8.72 2.07
N PHE A 34 -7.99 7.86 2.63
CA PHE A 34 -8.31 6.57 2.04
C PHE A 34 -8.91 6.70 0.63
N ARG A 35 -9.77 7.70 0.43
CA ARG A 35 -10.43 7.93 -0.84
C ARG A 35 -9.49 8.55 -1.86
N TYR A 36 -8.68 9.52 -1.44
CA TYR A 36 -7.63 10.10 -2.27
C TYR A 36 -6.64 9.02 -2.75
N ALA A 37 -6.22 8.14 -1.84
CA ALA A 37 -5.35 7.01 -2.17
C ALA A 37 -5.99 6.05 -3.17
N LEU A 38 -7.29 5.75 -3.01
CA LEU A 38 -8.02 4.85 -3.91
C LEU A 38 -8.12 5.41 -5.34
N GLU A 39 -8.39 6.69 -5.47
CA GLU A 39 -8.59 7.30 -6.79
C GLU A 39 -7.31 7.73 -7.48
N ARG A 40 -6.32 8.27 -6.73
CA ARG A 40 -5.20 9.03 -7.31
C ARG A 40 -3.82 8.41 -7.10
N TRP A 41 -3.62 7.58 -6.07
CA TRP A 41 -2.30 7.00 -5.87
C TRP A 41 -2.13 5.71 -6.67
N THR A 42 -1.17 5.71 -7.57
CA THR A 42 -0.73 4.48 -8.24
C THR A 42 0.06 3.62 -7.25
N PRO A 43 -0.26 2.32 -7.12
CA PRO A 43 0.51 1.41 -6.27
C PRO A 43 1.98 1.32 -6.74
N ASP A 44 2.90 1.29 -5.77
CA ASP A 44 4.31 1.05 -6.07
C ASP A 44 4.49 -0.36 -6.65
N SER A 45 5.35 -0.47 -7.64
CA SER A 45 5.65 -1.76 -8.23
C SER A 45 6.61 -2.57 -7.36
N SER A 46 6.23 -3.81 -7.07
CA SER A 46 7.13 -4.81 -6.50
C SER A 46 8.00 -5.39 -7.62
N GLU A 47 9.27 -5.62 -7.33
CA GLU A 47 10.20 -6.25 -8.28
C GLU A 47 10.30 -7.74 -7.98
N ILE A 48 10.03 -8.58 -8.99
CA ILE A 48 10.27 -10.02 -8.94
C ILE A 48 11.50 -10.30 -9.82
N ILE A 49 12.61 -10.64 -9.18
CA ILE A 49 13.91 -10.85 -9.81
C ILE A 49 14.16 -12.34 -9.90
N LEU A 50 14.45 -12.85 -11.10
CA LEU A 50 14.92 -14.22 -11.30
C LEU A 50 16.39 -14.21 -11.68
N PHE A 51 17.26 -14.67 -10.79
CA PHE A 51 18.67 -14.92 -11.06
C PHE A 51 18.86 -16.27 -11.75
N THR A 52 19.54 -16.26 -12.90
CA THR A 52 19.88 -17.46 -13.70
C THR A 52 21.35 -17.49 -14.01
N ASP A 53 21.89 -18.67 -14.30
CA ASP A 53 23.27 -18.87 -14.80
C ASP A 53 23.24 -19.10 -16.32
N GLY A 54 23.10 -18.03 -17.07
CA GLY A 54 22.85 -18.00 -18.50
C GLY A 54 21.39 -17.61 -18.82
N PRO A 55 21.01 -17.62 -20.12
CA PRO A 55 19.65 -17.32 -20.55
C PRO A 55 18.61 -18.24 -19.88
N PRO A 56 17.46 -17.71 -19.44
CA PRO A 56 16.41 -18.53 -18.84
C PRO A 56 15.89 -19.56 -19.83
N ASP A 57 15.80 -20.81 -19.43
CA ASP A 57 15.27 -21.92 -20.22
C ASP A 57 14.22 -22.73 -19.43
N GLY A 58 13.54 -23.66 -20.08
CA GLY A 58 12.62 -24.61 -19.44
C GLY A 58 11.68 -23.98 -18.42
N ALA A 59 11.79 -24.41 -17.16
CA ALA A 59 10.95 -23.94 -16.07
C ALA A 59 11.18 -22.44 -15.75
N ALA A 60 12.42 -21.95 -15.89
CA ALA A 60 12.77 -20.55 -15.64
C ALA A 60 12.09 -19.62 -16.66
N ALA A 61 12.13 -19.99 -17.94
CA ALA A 61 11.47 -19.25 -19.00
C ALA A 61 9.94 -19.27 -18.84
N ALA A 62 9.35 -20.42 -18.50
CA ALA A 62 7.93 -20.54 -18.26
C ALA A 62 7.47 -19.68 -17.06
N PHE A 63 8.23 -19.68 -15.98
CA PHE A 63 7.96 -18.86 -14.79
C PHE A 63 7.98 -17.36 -15.13
N LEU A 64 9.03 -16.88 -15.82
CA LEU A 64 9.12 -15.49 -16.27
C LEU A 64 7.95 -15.09 -17.16
N ASN A 65 7.64 -15.88 -18.17
CA ASN A 65 6.56 -15.60 -19.10
C ASN A 65 5.20 -15.50 -18.40
N ASN A 66 4.95 -16.36 -17.40
CA ASN A 66 3.71 -16.33 -16.62
C ASN A 66 3.62 -15.06 -15.77
N LEU A 67 4.68 -14.67 -15.08
CA LEU A 67 4.70 -13.45 -14.26
C LEU A 67 4.65 -12.18 -15.14
N GLN A 68 5.33 -12.16 -16.27
CA GLN A 68 5.31 -11.03 -17.19
C GLN A 68 3.90 -10.73 -17.69
N LYS A 69 3.09 -11.76 -18.00
CA LYS A 69 1.68 -11.58 -18.38
C LYS A 69 0.81 -10.94 -17.30
N LEU A 70 1.16 -11.16 -16.02
CA LEU A 70 0.45 -10.57 -14.89
C LEU A 70 0.96 -9.16 -14.55
N SER A 71 2.17 -8.82 -14.98
CA SER A 71 2.84 -7.56 -14.66
C SER A 71 2.17 -6.36 -15.33
N VAL A 72 2.05 -5.27 -14.60
CA VAL A 72 1.56 -3.98 -15.11
C VAL A 72 2.37 -3.46 -16.29
N THR A 73 3.65 -3.82 -16.41
CA THR A 73 4.51 -3.45 -17.54
C THR A 73 4.11 -4.13 -18.86
N GLN A 74 3.29 -5.19 -18.79
CA GLN A 74 2.75 -5.92 -19.93
C GLN A 74 1.21 -5.82 -20.00
N GLN A 75 0.64 -4.74 -19.47
CA GLN A 75 -0.82 -4.53 -19.37
C GLN A 75 -1.53 -5.56 -18.48
N GLY A 76 -0.79 -6.28 -17.64
CA GLY A 76 -1.36 -7.11 -16.59
C GLY A 76 -1.84 -6.27 -15.40
N LEU A 77 -2.53 -6.92 -14.47
CA LEU A 77 -3.21 -6.25 -13.35
C LEU A 77 -2.37 -6.20 -12.05
N ALA A 78 -1.28 -6.96 -11.97
CA ALA A 78 -0.42 -6.98 -10.79
C ALA A 78 0.57 -5.80 -10.79
N ASN A 79 0.64 -5.07 -9.68
CA ASN A 79 1.62 -4.00 -9.48
C ASN A 79 3.02 -4.58 -9.27
N THR A 80 3.56 -5.21 -10.31
CA THR A 80 4.89 -5.84 -10.28
C THR A 80 5.67 -5.58 -11.56
N THR A 81 6.99 -5.59 -11.44
CA THR A 81 7.96 -5.60 -12.53
C THR A 81 8.77 -6.88 -12.44
N VAL A 82 8.90 -7.60 -13.55
CA VAL A 82 9.62 -8.86 -13.60
C VAL A 82 10.99 -8.64 -14.23
N ILE A 83 12.05 -8.99 -13.52
CA ILE A 83 13.44 -8.71 -13.91
C ILE A 83 14.20 -10.04 -14.08
N PRO A 84 14.49 -10.47 -15.31
CA PRO A 84 15.46 -11.54 -15.56
C PRO A 84 16.89 -11.04 -15.29
N ALA A 85 17.69 -11.79 -14.55
CA ALA A 85 19.03 -11.41 -14.14
C ALA A 85 20.02 -12.58 -14.38
N ASP A 86 20.68 -12.59 -15.56
CA ASP A 86 21.76 -13.53 -15.83
C ASP A 86 23.01 -13.11 -15.07
N ILE A 87 23.45 -13.95 -14.10
CA ILE A 87 24.61 -13.66 -13.25
C ILE A 87 25.92 -13.56 -14.02
N ARG A 88 26.02 -14.15 -15.25
CA ARG A 88 27.20 -14.06 -16.11
C ARG A 88 27.32 -12.69 -16.79
N GLN A 89 26.21 -11.97 -16.95
CA GLN A 89 26.14 -10.71 -17.69
C GLN A 89 25.55 -9.56 -16.85
N LEU A 90 25.52 -9.72 -15.52
CA LEU A 90 24.90 -8.78 -14.60
C LEU A 90 25.70 -7.48 -14.52
N THR A 91 25.15 -6.39 -15.05
CA THR A 91 25.80 -5.07 -15.08
C THR A 91 25.27 -4.10 -14.03
N ASP A 92 24.04 -4.31 -13.52
CA ASP A 92 23.46 -3.46 -12.48
C ASP A 92 24.15 -3.72 -11.12
N PRO A 93 24.83 -2.70 -10.54
CA PRO A 93 25.55 -2.85 -9.27
C PRO A 93 24.65 -3.26 -8.10
N ASN A 94 23.37 -2.83 -8.12
CA ASN A 94 22.42 -3.19 -7.04
C ASN A 94 22.06 -4.68 -7.11
N LEU A 95 21.85 -5.20 -8.32
CA LEU A 95 21.58 -6.63 -8.51
C LEU A 95 22.84 -7.48 -8.26
N GLN A 96 24.02 -7.00 -8.64
CA GLN A 96 25.29 -7.64 -8.29
C GLN A 96 25.48 -7.76 -6.78
N GLY A 97 25.28 -6.65 -6.05
CA GLY A 97 25.35 -6.62 -4.59
C GLY A 97 24.31 -7.54 -3.93
N LEU A 98 23.08 -7.54 -4.44
CA LEU A 98 22.02 -8.44 -3.96
C LEU A 98 22.42 -9.92 -4.16
N TRP A 99 22.87 -10.28 -5.36
CA TRP A 99 23.30 -11.65 -5.63
C TRP A 99 24.47 -12.09 -4.75
N GLN A 100 25.49 -11.23 -4.60
CA GLN A 100 26.63 -11.52 -3.72
C GLN A 100 26.20 -11.75 -2.28
N GLN A 101 25.29 -10.94 -1.75
CA GLN A 101 24.76 -11.10 -0.39
C GLN A 101 24.01 -12.42 -0.21
N LEU A 102 23.19 -12.82 -1.17
CA LEU A 102 22.43 -14.07 -1.14
C LEU A 102 23.35 -15.31 -1.26
N HIS A 103 24.35 -15.24 -2.13
CA HIS A 103 25.25 -16.33 -2.42
C HIS A 103 26.33 -16.54 -1.33
N SER A 104 26.78 -15.47 -0.67
CA SER A 104 27.78 -15.57 0.41
C SER A 104 27.30 -16.37 1.61
N GLY A 105 25.98 -16.48 1.81
CA GLY A 105 25.35 -17.33 2.84
C GLY A 105 25.21 -18.81 2.45
N ALA A 106 25.76 -19.26 1.30
CA ALA A 106 25.62 -20.60 0.74
C ALA A 106 24.15 -21.08 0.55
N GLN A 107 23.21 -20.16 0.54
CA GLN A 107 21.77 -20.46 0.45
C GLN A 107 21.23 -20.38 -0.98
N ALA A 108 21.72 -19.43 -1.77
CA ALA A 108 21.20 -19.21 -3.11
C ALA A 108 22.00 -19.98 -4.17
N GLN A 109 21.29 -20.80 -4.94
CA GLN A 109 21.78 -21.46 -6.16
C GLN A 109 20.82 -21.11 -7.31
N THR A 110 21.35 -20.78 -8.47
CA THR A 110 20.51 -20.50 -9.64
C THR A 110 19.74 -21.72 -10.11
N PRO A 111 18.49 -21.60 -10.56
CA PRO A 111 17.67 -20.38 -10.60
C PRO A 111 17.13 -19.99 -9.22
N TRP A 112 17.27 -18.70 -8.86
CA TRP A 112 16.84 -18.15 -7.56
C TRP A 112 15.93 -16.94 -7.76
N VAL A 113 14.85 -16.86 -6.98
CA VAL A 113 13.86 -15.80 -7.07
C VAL A 113 13.94 -14.90 -5.84
N VAL A 114 13.87 -13.58 -6.06
CA VAL A 114 13.77 -12.58 -5.01
C VAL A 114 12.58 -11.67 -5.30
N VAL A 115 11.79 -11.36 -4.27
CA VAL A 115 10.74 -10.35 -4.34
C VAL A 115 11.07 -9.21 -3.38
N ARG A 116 11.12 -7.99 -3.91
CA ARG A 116 11.41 -6.78 -3.14
C ARG A 116 10.46 -5.65 -3.52
N SER A 117 10.23 -4.73 -2.60
CA SER A 117 9.43 -3.53 -2.86
C SER A 117 10.04 -2.29 -2.24
N ARG A 118 9.51 -1.14 -2.62
CA ARG A 118 9.88 0.15 -2.04
C ARG A 118 9.02 0.43 -0.82
N HIS A 119 9.67 0.94 0.21
CA HIS A 119 9.03 1.42 1.43
C HIS A 119 9.38 2.88 1.65
N GLY A 120 8.67 3.53 2.52
CA GLY A 120 8.75 4.95 2.82
C GLY A 120 10.10 5.58 2.52
N ARG A 121 10.10 6.71 1.81
CA ARG A 121 11.28 7.42 1.28
C ARG A 121 12.15 6.59 0.32
N GLY A 122 11.55 5.59 -0.36
CA GLY A 122 12.22 4.81 -1.41
C GLY A 122 13.18 3.72 -0.93
N LYS A 123 13.17 3.36 0.36
CA LYS A 123 13.98 2.24 0.87
C LYS A 123 13.52 0.93 0.22
N ILE A 124 14.46 0.18 -0.37
CA ILE A 124 14.19 -1.15 -0.93
C ILE A 124 14.30 -2.19 0.18
N VAL A 125 13.29 -3.06 0.27
CA VAL A 125 13.23 -4.17 1.24
C VAL A 125 13.01 -5.47 0.49
N ASN A 126 13.87 -6.46 0.77
CA ASN A 126 13.72 -7.81 0.27
C ASN A 126 12.77 -8.58 1.20
N HIS A 127 11.57 -8.88 0.70
CA HIS A 127 10.54 -9.54 1.52
C HIS A 127 10.60 -11.04 1.45
N TRP A 128 11.03 -11.56 0.30
CA TRP A 128 10.97 -12.98 0.04
C TRP A 128 12.06 -13.42 -0.92
N SER A 129 12.65 -14.59 -0.67
CA SER A 129 13.56 -15.23 -1.61
C SER A 129 13.51 -16.75 -1.47
N SER A 130 13.62 -17.47 -2.57
CA SER A 130 13.70 -18.93 -2.58
C SER A 130 14.24 -19.48 -3.91
N SER A 131 14.42 -20.82 -3.94
CA SER A 131 14.63 -21.53 -5.20
C SER A 131 13.47 -21.31 -6.17
N LEU A 132 13.73 -21.43 -7.47
CA LEU A 132 12.66 -21.41 -8.49
C LEU A 132 11.60 -22.48 -8.22
N GLN A 133 12.01 -23.68 -7.76
CA GLN A 133 11.10 -24.77 -7.45
C GLN A 133 10.07 -24.39 -6.38
N ASP A 134 10.46 -23.65 -5.34
CA ASP A 134 9.54 -23.18 -4.30
C ASP A 134 8.76 -21.95 -4.75
N ALA A 135 9.39 -21.07 -5.53
CA ALA A 135 8.71 -19.92 -6.12
C ALA A 135 7.54 -20.31 -7.02
N THR A 136 7.67 -21.39 -7.80
CA THR A 136 6.59 -21.89 -8.66
C THR A 136 5.38 -22.46 -7.87
N LYS A 137 5.58 -22.82 -6.61
CA LYS A 137 4.50 -23.27 -5.70
C LYS A 137 3.87 -22.12 -4.93
N THR A 138 4.47 -20.93 -4.97
CA THR A 138 4.05 -19.77 -4.20
C THR A 138 3.26 -18.81 -5.08
N SER A 139 2.10 -18.37 -4.62
CA SER A 139 1.26 -17.37 -5.29
C SER A 139 1.87 -15.98 -5.12
N LEU A 140 2.94 -15.65 -5.91
CA LEU A 140 3.68 -14.39 -5.74
C LEU A 140 2.86 -13.17 -6.16
N ALA A 141 2.25 -13.19 -7.34
CA ALA A 141 1.57 -12.04 -7.90
C ALA A 141 0.12 -11.90 -7.45
N ASP A 142 -0.52 -13.00 -7.07
CA ASP A 142 -1.94 -13.02 -6.72
C ASP A 142 -2.28 -14.14 -5.74
N SER A 143 -3.38 -13.97 -4.96
CA SER A 143 -3.88 -14.97 -4.03
C SER A 143 -5.34 -14.70 -3.67
N PRO A 144 -6.09 -15.72 -3.20
CA PRO A 144 -7.51 -15.56 -2.87
C PRO A 144 -7.78 -14.47 -1.83
N LEU A 145 -6.93 -14.33 -0.81
CA LEU A 145 -7.10 -13.31 0.22
C LEU A 145 -6.82 -11.91 -0.33
N ARG A 146 -5.80 -11.74 -1.19
CA ARG A 146 -5.51 -10.45 -1.82
C ARG A 146 -6.62 -10.04 -2.79
N GLN A 147 -7.27 -11.00 -3.47
CA GLN A 147 -8.47 -10.73 -4.28
C GLN A 147 -9.65 -10.27 -3.41
N GLU A 148 -9.90 -10.94 -2.27
CA GLU A 148 -10.94 -10.52 -1.34
C GLU A 148 -10.65 -9.13 -0.75
N LEU A 149 -9.40 -8.84 -0.41
CA LEU A 149 -8.96 -7.53 0.06
C LEU A 149 -9.23 -6.45 -1.00
N ALA A 150 -8.79 -6.68 -2.24
CA ALA A 150 -9.02 -5.76 -3.36
C ALA A 150 -10.52 -5.52 -3.59
N LYS A 151 -11.32 -6.59 -3.58
CA LYS A 151 -12.77 -6.53 -3.73
C LYS A 151 -13.42 -5.62 -2.68
N ARG A 152 -13.06 -5.75 -1.41
CA ARG A 152 -13.61 -4.91 -0.34
C ARG A 152 -13.30 -3.44 -0.55
N LEU A 153 -12.03 -3.12 -0.85
CA LEU A 153 -11.59 -1.75 -1.13
C LEU A 153 -12.29 -1.15 -2.37
N GLN A 154 -12.47 -1.93 -3.42
CA GLN A 154 -13.21 -1.53 -4.63
C GLN A 154 -14.72 -1.33 -4.38
N HIS A 155 -15.28 -1.93 -3.32
CA HIS A 155 -16.69 -1.76 -2.96
C HIS A 155 -16.93 -0.68 -1.89
N GLY A 156 -15.90 0.05 -1.48
CA GLY A 156 -16.03 1.22 -0.62
C GLY A 156 -15.61 1.04 0.83
N ASP A 157 -14.99 -0.09 1.21
CA ASP A 157 -14.36 -0.18 2.52
C ASP A 157 -13.27 0.89 2.63
N ALA A 158 -13.41 1.79 3.59
CA ALA A 158 -12.43 2.84 3.85
C ALA A 158 -11.13 2.24 4.38
N VAL A 159 -11.24 1.26 5.28
CA VAL A 159 -10.11 0.51 5.85
C VAL A 159 -10.50 -0.96 6.03
N VAL A 160 -9.65 -1.86 5.55
CA VAL A 160 -9.70 -3.29 5.86
C VAL A 160 -8.60 -3.61 6.88
N TRP A 161 -9.01 -4.00 8.09
CA TRP A 161 -8.10 -4.44 9.14
C TRP A 161 -7.69 -5.89 8.89
N LEU A 162 -6.51 -6.07 8.29
CA LEU A 162 -5.96 -7.40 8.04
C LEU A 162 -5.29 -7.91 9.32
N VAL A 163 -5.65 -9.12 9.76
CA VAL A 163 -5.10 -9.76 10.96
C VAL A 163 -4.34 -11.01 10.56
N LEU A 164 -3.01 -10.95 10.64
CA LEU A 164 -2.14 -12.10 10.43
C LEU A 164 -2.11 -12.95 11.69
N THR A 165 -2.66 -14.15 11.58
CA THR A 165 -2.70 -15.14 12.67
C THR A 165 -1.43 -15.99 12.65
N PRO A 166 -0.70 -16.11 13.76
CA PRO A 166 0.49 -16.95 13.84
C PRO A 166 0.23 -18.42 13.56
N PRO A 167 1.25 -19.22 13.15
CA PRO A 167 1.06 -20.62 12.82
C PRO A 167 0.66 -21.45 14.05
N LYS A 168 -0.11 -22.52 13.81
CA LYS A 168 -0.57 -23.49 14.83
C LYS A 168 -1.41 -22.89 15.95
N GLN A 169 -2.04 -21.76 15.70
CA GLN A 169 -2.90 -21.12 16.69
C GLN A 169 -4.30 -20.88 16.12
N THR A 170 -5.31 -21.25 16.89
CA THR A 170 -6.69 -20.88 16.63
C THR A 170 -7.13 -19.79 17.59
N THR A 171 -8.28 -19.17 17.35
CA THR A 171 -8.87 -18.19 18.29
C THR A 171 -9.09 -18.79 19.68
N ALA A 172 -9.37 -20.09 19.77
CA ALA A 172 -9.58 -20.79 21.04
C ALA A 172 -8.25 -20.94 21.85
N ASP A 173 -7.14 -21.06 21.13
CA ASP A 173 -5.82 -21.32 21.75
C ASP A 173 -4.99 -20.06 21.96
N ASN A 174 -5.43 -18.92 21.36
CA ASN A 174 -4.71 -17.65 21.43
C ASN A 174 -5.61 -16.53 21.98
N PRO A 175 -5.53 -16.23 23.30
CA PRO A 175 -6.30 -15.14 23.90
C PRO A 175 -5.99 -13.76 23.31
N ALA A 176 -4.75 -13.52 22.86
CA ALA A 176 -4.36 -12.26 22.22
C ALA A 176 -5.08 -12.08 20.88
N LEU A 177 -5.17 -13.16 20.07
CA LEU A 177 -5.93 -13.16 18.82
C LEU A 177 -7.42 -12.90 19.06
N THR A 178 -8.00 -13.59 20.05
CA THR A 178 -9.42 -13.44 20.42
C THR A 178 -9.71 -11.99 20.82
N SER A 179 -8.89 -11.43 21.73
CA SER A 179 -9.04 -10.04 22.21
C SER A 179 -8.87 -9.03 21.06
N CYS A 180 -7.87 -9.22 20.22
CA CYS A 180 -7.61 -8.39 19.06
C CYS A 180 -8.79 -8.38 18.07
N LEU A 181 -9.30 -9.54 17.70
CA LEU A 181 -10.46 -9.67 16.80
C LEU A 181 -11.72 -9.06 17.39
N GLN A 182 -11.96 -9.26 18.69
CA GLN A 182 -13.11 -8.67 19.39
C GLN A 182 -13.00 -7.14 19.43
N LEU A 183 -11.81 -6.58 19.74
CA LEU A 183 -11.56 -5.15 19.73
C LEU A 183 -11.83 -4.55 18.35
N LEU A 184 -11.20 -5.11 17.30
CA LEU A 184 -11.39 -4.62 15.93
C LEU A 184 -12.84 -4.71 15.48
N LYS A 185 -13.53 -5.81 15.77
CA LYS A 185 -14.95 -5.98 15.44
C LYS A 185 -15.83 -4.93 16.11
N THR A 186 -15.56 -4.63 17.38
CA THR A 186 -16.25 -3.58 18.12
C THR A 186 -15.98 -2.20 17.55
N GLN A 187 -14.70 -1.89 17.27
CA GLN A 187 -14.32 -0.61 16.67
C GLN A 187 -14.93 -0.42 15.27
N CYS A 188 -14.89 -1.43 14.40
CA CYS A 188 -15.52 -1.35 13.07
C CYS A 188 -17.04 -1.07 13.14
N GLN A 189 -17.71 -1.46 14.21
CA GLN A 189 -19.14 -1.16 14.42
C GLN A 189 -19.37 0.26 14.98
N GLN A 190 -18.47 0.77 15.82
CA GLN A 190 -18.63 2.04 16.51
C GLN A 190 -18.10 3.23 15.71
N LEU A 191 -16.96 3.08 15.03
CA LEU A 191 -16.29 4.15 14.30
C LEU A 191 -17.16 4.87 13.27
N PRO A 192 -18.08 4.21 12.53
CA PRO A 192 -18.96 4.91 11.60
C PRO A 192 -19.86 5.97 12.25
N THR A 193 -20.11 5.85 13.54
CA THR A 193 -20.92 6.82 14.30
C THR A 193 -20.09 7.83 15.08
N GLN A 194 -18.78 7.64 15.15
CA GLN A 194 -17.85 8.50 15.90
C GLN A 194 -17.01 9.39 15.00
N LEU A 195 -16.84 9.00 13.73
CA LEU A 195 -16.06 9.72 12.77
C LEU A 195 -16.95 10.46 11.78
N GLU A 196 -16.47 11.59 11.30
CA GLU A 196 -17.12 12.38 10.26
C GLU A 196 -16.18 12.52 9.07
N LEU A 197 -16.78 12.57 7.88
CA LEU A 197 -16.04 12.90 6.67
C LEU A 197 -15.75 14.40 6.64
N PRO A 198 -14.65 14.83 6.03
CA PRO A 198 -14.34 16.24 5.87
C PRO A 198 -15.43 17.00 5.14
N ASP A 199 -15.74 18.22 5.57
CA ASP A 199 -16.68 19.10 4.90
C ASP A 199 -16.18 19.43 3.48
N GLY A 200 -17.12 19.54 2.53
CA GLY A 200 -16.81 19.98 1.18
C GLY A 200 -16.28 18.92 0.24
N VAL A 201 -16.28 17.65 0.62
CA VAL A 201 -16.00 16.54 -0.32
C VAL A 201 -16.99 16.55 -1.47
N GLY A 202 -16.50 16.44 -2.71
CA GLY A 202 -17.30 16.50 -3.93
C GLY A 202 -17.58 17.92 -4.44
N LEU A 203 -17.17 18.96 -3.71
CA LEU A 203 -17.22 20.34 -4.18
C LEU A 203 -16.00 20.69 -5.06
N PRO A 204 -16.03 21.82 -5.81
CA PRO A 204 -14.90 22.27 -6.62
C PRO A 204 -13.57 22.31 -5.84
N GLY A 205 -12.55 21.60 -6.33
CA GLY A 205 -11.26 21.39 -5.68
C GLY A 205 -11.18 20.16 -4.78
N SER A 206 -12.30 19.46 -4.59
CA SER A 206 -12.38 18.21 -3.81
C SER A 206 -13.29 17.19 -4.51
N GLU A 207 -13.26 17.18 -5.84
CA GLU A 207 -14.09 16.32 -6.68
C GLU A 207 -13.71 14.84 -6.47
N LEU A 208 -14.73 14.00 -6.41
CA LEU A 208 -14.58 12.54 -6.49
C LEU A 208 -14.71 12.11 -7.95
N TYR A 209 -13.83 11.23 -8.38
CA TYR A 209 -13.80 10.72 -9.76
C TYR A 209 -14.44 9.35 -9.91
N SER A 210 -14.46 8.56 -8.84
CA SER A 210 -15.03 7.22 -8.84
C SER A 210 -16.47 7.23 -8.35
N GLU A 211 -17.30 6.38 -8.97
CA GLU A 211 -18.69 6.14 -8.55
C GLU A 211 -18.80 5.23 -7.31
N VAL A 212 -17.70 4.68 -6.83
CA VAL A 212 -17.69 3.89 -5.59
C VAL A 212 -18.24 4.74 -4.45
N PRO A 213 -19.20 4.24 -3.65
CA PRO A 213 -19.78 5.01 -2.55
C PRO A 213 -18.72 5.51 -1.57
N LEU A 214 -18.83 6.75 -1.12
CA LEU A 214 -18.00 7.31 -0.07
C LEU A 214 -18.63 6.95 1.28
N LEU A 215 -18.14 5.89 1.91
CA LEU A 215 -18.69 5.33 3.14
C LEU A 215 -17.60 5.26 4.22
N LEU A 216 -18.01 5.49 5.47
CA LEU A 216 -17.22 5.14 6.65
C LEU A 216 -17.46 3.66 6.98
N GLN A 217 -16.99 2.77 6.10
CA GLN A 217 -17.13 1.33 6.24
C GLN A 217 -15.78 0.69 6.55
N PHE A 218 -15.77 -0.15 7.59
CA PHE A 218 -14.57 -0.81 8.08
C PHE A 218 -14.84 -2.30 8.22
N SER A 219 -13.88 -3.12 7.82
CA SER A 219 -14.02 -4.58 7.94
C SER A 219 -12.75 -5.24 8.45
N VAL A 220 -12.89 -6.48 8.93
CA VAL A 220 -11.76 -7.30 9.39
C VAL A 220 -11.59 -8.47 8.44
N LEU A 221 -10.35 -8.73 8.02
CA LEU A 221 -9.97 -9.86 7.19
C LEU A 221 -8.86 -10.65 7.88
N GLN A 222 -9.01 -11.96 8.01
CA GLN A 222 -8.02 -12.80 8.68
C GLN A 222 -7.12 -13.50 7.66
N LEU A 223 -5.81 -13.44 7.92
CA LEU A 223 -4.76 -14.11 7.17
C LEU A 223 -4.13 -15.19 8.04
N ALA A 224 -4.42 -16.46 7.76
CA ALA A 224 -3.77 -17.57 8.46
C ALA A 224 -2.35 -17.80 7.92
N ALA A 225 -1.37 -17.81 8.82
CA ALA A 225 0.04 -18.00 8.44
C ALA A 225 0.31 -19.34 7.77
N GLU A 226 -0.51 -20.35 8.03
CA GLU A 226 -0.38 -21.69 7.45
C GLU A 226 -1.02 -21.82 6.06
N ASN A 227 -1.74 -20.80 5.58
CA ASN A 227 -2.35 -20.84 4.26
C ASN A 227 -1.28 -20.90 3.16
N PRO A 228 -1.17 -22.01 2.41
CA PRO A 228 -0.12 -22.16 1.41
C PRO A 228 -0.23 -21.16 0.26
N ALA A 229 -1.43 -20.68 -0.05
CA ALA A 229 -1.64 -19.69 -1.10
C ALA A 229 -1.17 -18.27 -0.70
N GLU A 230 -0.98 -18.02 0.60
CA GLU A 230 -0.68 -16.69 1.13
C GLU A 230 0.77 -16.56 1.64
N GLN A 231 1.62 -17.54 1.41
CA GLN A 231 2.97 -17.59 1.99
C GLN A 231 3.83 -16.37 1.66
N TYR A 232 3.67 -15.78 0.48
CA TYR A 232 4.36 -14.53 0.13
C TYR A 232 3.90 -13.39 1.03
N LEU A 233 2.58 -13.15 1.13
CA LEU A 233 2.00 -12.07 1.94
C LEU A 233 2.33 -12.24 3.43
N VAL A 234 2.24 -13.47 3.93
CA VAL A 234 2.63 -13.81 5.32
C VAL A 234 4.06 -13.39 5.60
N ARG A 235 5.03 -13.77 4.75
CA ARG A 235 6.44 -13.43 4.94
C ARG A 235 6.68 -11.92 4.81
N GLN A 236 6.02 -11.27 3.86
CA GLN A 236 6.11 -9.82 3.70
C GLN A 236 5.70 -9.10 4.98
N LEU A 237 4.54 -9.43 5.54
CA LEU A 237 4.00 -8.77 6.72
C LEU A 237 4.75 -9.14 8.01
N ALA A 238 5.01 -10.44 8.22
CA ALA A 238 5.76 -10.91 9.38
C ALA A 238 7.17 -10.29 9.46
N GLY A 239 7.82 -10.07 8.32
CA GLY A 239 9.17 -9.48 8.25
C GLY A 239 9.30 -8.09 8.88
N PHE A 240 8.19 -7.34 9.04
CA PHE A 240 8.20 -6.05 9.73
C PHE A 240 8.24 -6.18 11.26
N GLN A 241 7.68 -7.28 11.78
CA GLN A 241 7.56 -7.56 13.22
C GLN A 241 7.95 -9.02 13.51
N GLN A 242 9.05 -9.47 12.92
CA GLN A 242 9.47 -10.89 12.96
C GLN A 242 9.52 -11.45 14.37
N GLN A 243 10.12 -10.72 15.32
CA GLN A 243 10.24 -11.18 16.70
C GLN A 243 8.88 -11.40 17.37
N ALA A 244 7.92 -10.47 17.16
CA ALA A 244 6.58 -10.60 17.70
C ALA A 244 5.85 -11.79 17.06
N PHE A 245 5.95 -11.93 15.74
CA PHE A 245 5.34 -13.03 15.01
C PHE A 245 5.89 -14.40 15.43
N ASP A 246 7.21 -14.52 15.57
CA ASP A 246 7.88 -15.76 16.00
C ASP A 246 7.54 -16.14 17.45
N SER A 247 7.22 -15.15 18.30
CA SER A 247 6.72 -15.39 19.66
C SER A 247 5.24 -15.80 19.71
N GLY A 248 4.57 -15.92 18.57
CA GLY A 248 3.16 -16.32 18.48
C GLY A 248 2.17 -15.16 18.61
N GLU A 249 2.64 -13.93 18.44
CA GLU A 249 1.78 -12.75 18.52
C GLU A 249 1.10 -12.45 17.19
N PRO A 250 -0.24 -12.21 17.15
CA PRO A 250 -0.91 -11.75 15.95
C PRO A 250 -0.44 -10.37 15.51
N LEU A 251 -0.42 -10.12 14.21
CA LEU A 251 -0.11 -8.82 13.64
C LEU A 251 -1.34 -8.20 12.99
N VAL A 252 -1.54 -6.91 13.18
CA VAL A 252 -2.69 -6.16 12.66
C VAL A 252 -2.19 -5.10 11.68
N ILE A 253 -2.84 -5.04 10.52
CA ILE A 253 -2.43 -4.19 9.43
C ILE A 253 -3.66 -3.45 8.87
N PRO A 254 -3.80 -2.13 9.07
CA PRO A 254 -4.83 -1.35 8.40
C PRO A 254 -4.44 -1.13 6.94
N VAL A 255 -5.30 -1.59 6.02
CA VAL A 255 -5.11 -1.51 4.57
C VAL A 255 -6.19 -0.62 3.98
N PHE A 256 -5.80 0.31 3.08
CA PHE A 256 -6.68 1.30 2.47
C PHE A 256 -6.28 1.58 1.01
N GLY A 257 -7.07 2.40 0.33
CA GLY A 257 -6.76 2.82 -1.03
C GLY A 257 -6.66 1.63 -1.99
N ARG A 258 -5.63 1.59 -2.83
CA ARG A 258 -5.36 0.48 -3.75
C ARG A 258 -4.46 -0.60 -3.12
N GLY A 259 -4.72 -0.95 -1.85
CA GLY A 259 -3.95 -1.98 -1.15
C GLY A 259 -2.71 -1.43 -0.43
N ARG A 260 -2.74 -0.17 0.03
CA ARG A 260 -1.68 0.41 0.85
C ARG A 260 -1.84 -0.02 2.31
N ALA A 261 -0.86 -0.72 2.84
CA ALA A 261 -0.73 -1.02 4.26
C ALA A 261 -0.14 0.20 4.99
N LEU A 262 -0.82 0.68 6.04
CA LEU A 262 -0.34 1.85 6.78
C LEU A 262 0.83 1.49 7.68
N GLU A 263 0.68 0.42 8.46
CA GLU A 263 1.65 -0.06 9.44
C GLU A 263 1.41 -1.54 9.75
N VAL A 264 2.39 -2.22 10.33
CA VAL A 264 2.27 -3.58 10.88
C VAL A 264 2.39 -3.51 12.39
N ILE A 265 1.29 -3.77 13.11
CA ILE A 265 1.13 -3.54 14.54
C ILE A 265 1.04 -4.88 15.27
N PRO A 266 1.93 -5.21 16.22
CA PRO A 266 1.74 -6.34 17.12
C PRO A 266 0.47 -6.19 17.95
N ALA A 267 -0.28 -7.27 18.17
CA ALA A 267 -1.55 -7.24 18.90
C ALA A 267 -1.42 -6.68 20.31
N SER A 268 -0.27 -6.86 20.98
CA SER A 268 0.02 -6.29 22.30
C SER A 268 0.07 -4.76 22.33
N LYS A 269 0.27 -4.12 21.18
CA LYS A 269 0.28 -2.66 21.04
C LYS A 269 -1.04 -2.09 20.54
N LEU A 270 -2.00 -2.96 20.22
CA LEU A 270 -3.29 -2.54 19.71
C LEU A 270 -4.19 -2.08 20.87
N SER A 271 -4.74 -0.88 20.77
CA SER A 271 -5.73 -0.34 21.68
C SER A 271 -6.90 0.27 20.90
N ALA A 272 -8.04 0.49 21.56
CA ALA A 272 -9.19 1.17 20.95
C ALA A 272 -8.82 2.59 20.51
N GLU A 273 -8.01 3.29 21.30
CA GLU A 273 -7.50 4.62 20.98
C GLU A 273 -6.62 4.60 19.72
N LEU A 274 -5.66 3.68 19.62
CA LEU A 274 -4.81 3.56 18.43
C LEU A 274 -5.63 3.23 17.18
N VAL A 275 -6.61 2.32 17.28
CA VAL A 275 -7.51 2.00 16.15
C VAL A 275 -8.32 3.23 15.73
N HIS A 276 -8.84 4.00 16.71
CA HIS A 276 -9.55 5.25 16.44
C HIS A 276 -8.62 6.26 15.74
N ASP A 277 -7.44 6.54 16.28
CA ASP A 277 -6.52 7.55 15.75
C ASP A 277 -6.05 7.24 14.32
N LEU A 278 -5.69 5.97 14.05
CA LEU A 278 -5.30 5.54 12.71
C LEU A 278 -6.46 5.67 11.73
N THR A 279 -7.67 5.30 12.16
CA THR A 279 -8.86 5.41 11.32
C THR A 279 -9.25 6.87 11.09
N GLN A 280 -9.17 7.71 12.11
CA GLN A 280 -9.40 9.15 12.00
C GLN A 280 -8.42 9.81 11.04
N PHE A 281 -7.13 9.43 11.08
CA PHE A 281 -6.13 9.89 10.11
C PHE A 281 -6.53 9.53 8.68
N LEU A 282 -6.95 8.28 8.45
CA LEU A 282 -7.33 7.81 7.11
C LEU A 282 -8.64 8.41 6.60
N CYS A 283 -9.59 8.71 7.51
CA CYS A 283 -10.87 9.34 7.19
C CYS A 283 -10.80 10.87 7.14
N GLY A 284 -9.72 11.46 7.68
CA GLY A 284 -9.48 12.90 7.66
C GLY A 284 -9.07 13.42 6.28
N ALA A 285 -9.14 14.75 6.11
CA ALA A 285 -8.74 15.41 4.89
C ALA A 285 -7.28 15.12 4.50
N CYS A 286 -7.04 14.81 3.24
CA CYS A 286 -5.69 14.56 2.72
C CYS A 286 -4.91 15.89 2.65
N SER A 287 -4.16 16.21 3.70
CA SER A 287 -3.33 17.41 3.78
C SER A 287 -2.09 17.36 2.88
N CYS A 288 -1.61 16.16 2.55
CA CYS A 288 -0.49 15.93 1.66
C CYS A 288 -0.90 14.97 0.54
N GLN A 289 -1.00 15.52 -0.67
CA GLN A 289 -1.38 14.73 -1.86
C GLN A 289 -0.25 13.86 -2.39
N VAL A 290 0.99 14.13 -1.96
CA VAL A 290 2.19 13.37 -2.37
C VAL A 290 2.24 12.06 -1.61
N LYS A 291 2.09 10.95 -2.33
CA LYS A 291 2.06 9.59 -1.77
C LYS A 291 3.27 9.26 -0.90
N GLU A 292 4.48 9.64 -1.36
CA GLU A 292 5.75 9.34 -0.71
C GLU A 292 5.94 10.06 0.63
N GLN A 293 5.17 11.11 0.87
CA GLN A 293 5.17 11.84 2.14
C GLN A 293 4.18 11.24 3.15
N ASN A 294 3.29 10.36 2.69
CA ASN A 294 2.36 9.65 3.54
C ASN A 294 2.94 8.32 4.02
N PRO A 295 2.63 7.89 5.25
CA PRO A 295 3.15 6.63 5.78
C PRO A 295 2.60 5.42 5.03
N GLY A 296 3.27 4.28 5.18
CA GLY A 296 2.84 2.98 4.66
C GLY A 296 3.63 2.49 3.46
N PHE A 297 3.21 1.35 2.94
CA PHE A 297 3.78 0.64 1.81
C PHE A 297 2.69 -0.10 1.05
N ASP A 298 2.90 -0.34 -0.25
CA ASP A 298 1.90 -1.01 -1.07
C ASP A 298 2.10 -2.51 -1.07
N LEU A 299 1.00 -3.24 -0.93
CA LEU A 299 0.98 -4.68 -1.09
C LEU A 299 1.02 -5.04 -2.58
N LEU A 300 1.63 -6.17 -2.92
CA LEU A 300 1.56 -6.72 -4.27
C LEU A 300 0.17 -7.35 -4.48
N ILE A 301 -0.66 -6.70 -5.28
CA ILE A 301 -2.04 -7.10 -5.57
C ILE A 301 -2.26 -7.08 -7.09
N SER A 302 -2.93 -8.12 -7.60
CA SER A 302 -3.40 -8.18 -8.98
C SER A 302 -4.87 -7.82 -9.03
N ALA A 303 -5.19 -6.56 -9.39
CA ALA A 303 -6.58 -6.09 -9.46
C ALA A 303 -6.73 -5.00 -10.53
N ASP A 304 -7.82 -5.04 -11.26
CA ASP A 304 -8.19 -3.99 -12.20
C ASP A 304 -8.87 -2.83 -11.46
N TRP A 305 -8.02 -2.00 -10.85
CA TRP A 305 -8.46 -0.83 -10.11
C TRP A 305 -9.17 0.19 -11.01
N ASN A 306 -8.65 0.39 -12.22
CA ASN A 306 -9.17 1.45 -13.08
C ASN A 306 -10.57 1.13 -13.58
N THR A 307 -10.79 -0.07 -14.10
CA THR A 307 -12.13 -0.50 -14.53
C THR A 307 -13.12 -0.53 -13.36
N ALA A 308 -12.68 -1.00 -12.19
CA ALA A 308 -13.53 -1.06 -10.99
C ALA A 308 -13.93 0.33 -10.47
N LEU A 309 -13.05 1.32 -10.58
CA LEU A 309 -13.28 2.67 -10.04
C LEU A 309 -13.93 3.62 -11.04
N PHE A 310 -13.57 3.52 -12.31
CA PHE A 310 -13.92 4.52 -13.33
C PHE A 310 -14.73 3.93 -14.50
N GLY A 311 -15.03 2.62 -14.49
CA GLY A 311 -15.65 1.92 -15.62
C GLY A 311 -14.68 1.65 -16.77
N ALA A 312 -15.14 0.90 -17.78
CA ALA A 312 -14.31 0.53 -18.94
C ALA A 312 -13.86 1.73 -19.80
N ASP A 313 -14.65 2.78 -19.83
CA ASP A 313 -14.42 4.02 -20.60
C ASP A 313 -14.10 5.21 -19.67
N GLY A 314 -13.85 4.98 -18.38
CA GLY A 314 -13.62 6.02 -17.40
C GLY A 314 -12.30 6.75 -17.61
N GLU A 315 -12.33 8.09 -17.59
CA GLU A 315 -11.11 8.89 -17.60
C GLU A 315 -10.40 8.78 -16.26
N LEU A 316 -9.10 8.54 -16.31
CA LEU A 316 -8.27 8.61 -15.10
C LEU A 316 -8.24 10.05 -14.59
N PRO A 317 -8.30 10.26 -13.26
CA PRO A 317 -8.15 11.59 -12.70
C PRO A 317 -6.79 12.19 -13.10
N PRO A 318 -6.69 13.50 -13.27
CA PRO A 318 -5.42 14.15 -13.48
C PRO A 318 -4.47 13.85 -12.31
N PRO A 319 -3.17 13.75 -12.58
CA PRO A 319 -2.15 13.44 -11.59
C PRO A 319 -2.06 14.48 -10.47
#